data_efed39f33681f447a3adebe7291e3ee6
#
_entry.id   efed39f33681f447a3adebe7291e3ee6
#
_cell.length_a   1.000
_cell.length_b   1.000
_cell.length_c   1.000
_cell.angle_alpha   90.00
_cell.angle_beta   90.00
_cell.angle_gamma   90.00
#
_symmetry.space_group_name_H-M   'P 1'
#
loop_
_entity.id
_entity.type
_entity.pdbx_description
1 polymer ?
#
loop_
_entity_poly.entity_id
_entity_poly.type
_entity_poly.pdbx_seq_one_letter_code
_entity_poly.pdbx_strand_id
1 'polypeptide(L)'
;METQATTKLPGLTDLDALEMAAECLRTLAHAHRLRMVQMLLRGRYTVGELAQACDIPSHMASEHLRLMQRCGFLSSKKDGRKTYYQIAEPHLANIMACIEARFG
;
A
#
# COMPACT_ATOMS: atom_id res chain seq x y z
N MET A 1 25.79 -19.02 -2.78
CA MET A 1 25.60 -18.97 -3.45
C MET A 1 25.41 -18.11 -4.29
N GLU A 2 25.42 -17.71 -4.77
CA GLU A 2 25.27 -17.03 -5.52
C GLU A 2 25.01 -17.16 -6.74
N THR A 3 24.87 -17.39 -7.10
CA THR A 3 24.60 -17.85 -8.30
C THR A 3 23.55 -17.22 -9.06
N GLN A 4 22.69 -16.48 -8.45
CA GLN A 4 21.68 -15.81 -9.14
C GLN A 4 22.13 -14.83 -10.09
N ALA A 5 23.16 -14.14 -9.78
CA ALA A 5 23.67 -13.08 -10.62
C ALA A 5 24.07 -13.59 -11.97
N THR A 6 24.44 -14.85 -12.04
CA THR A 6 24.94 -15.39 -13.27
C THR A 6 23.87 -16.03 -14.12
N THR A 7 22.65 -16.17 -13.60
CA THR A 7 21.61 -16.82 -14.37
C THR A 7 20.49 -15.87 -14.65
N LYS A 8 20.79 -14.80 -15.31
CA LYS A 8 19.77 -13.87 -15.68
C LYS A 8 19.04 -14.35 -16.89
N LEU A 9 17.73 -14.41 -16.79
CA LEU A 9 16.88 -14.77 -17.91
C LEU A 9 16.30 -13.48 -18.49
N PRO A 10 16.31 -13.33 -19.82
CA PRO A 10 15.80 -12.12 -20.43
C PRO A 10 14.34 -11.90 -20.06
N GLY A 11 13.99 -10.66 -19.73
CA GLY A 11 12.62 -10.33 -19.41
C GLY A 11 12.23 -10.59 -17.98
N LEU A 12 13.12 -11.15 -17.16
CA LEU A 12 12.82 -11.40 -15.76
C LEU A 12 13.42 -10.31 -14.89
N THR A 13 12.74 -10.04 -13.78
CA THR A 13 13.20 -9.08 -12.79
C THR A 13 14.25 -9.73 -11.89
N ASP A 14 15.24 -8.95 -11.46
CA ASP A 14 16.26 -9.45 -10.54
C ASP A 14 15.62 -9.90 -9.23
N LEU A 15 16.19 -10.94 -8.63
CA LEU A 15 15.67 -11.44 -7.36
C LEU A 15 15.74 -10.40 -6.25
N ASP A 16 16.78 -9.57 -6.24
CA ASP A 16 16.86 -8.51 -5.22
C ASP A 16 15.68 -7.58 -5.33
N ALA A 17 15.29 -7.21 -6.54
CA ALA A 17 14.12 -6.37 -6.74
C ALA A 17 12.83 -7.08 -6.31
N LEU A 18 12.75 -8.38 -6.57
CA LEU A 18 11.58 -9.15 -6.16
C LEU A 18 11.52 -9.28 -4.65
N GLU A 19 12.66 -9.34 -3.96
CA GLU A 19 12.66 -9.36 -2.51
C GLU A 19 12.15 -8.05 -1.94
N MET A 20 12.54 -6.93 -2.52
CA MET A 20 12.01 -5.64 -2.10
C MET A 20 10.51 -5.55 -2.35
N ALA A 21 10.08 -6.04 -3.51
CA ALA A 21 8.66 -6.07 -3.83
C ALA A 21 7.88 -6.92 -2.84
N ALA A 22 8.44 -8.07 -2.46
CA ALA A 22 7.78 -8.95 -1.50
C ALA A 22 7.62 -8.29 -0.13
N GLU A 23 8.63 -7.52 0.31
CA GLU A 23 8.53 -6.77 1.54
C GLU A 23 7.40 -5.76 1.49
N CYS A 24 7.32 -5.01 0.39
CA CYS A 24 6.25 -4.03 0.23
C CYS A 24 4.89 -4.70 0.17
N LEU A 25 4.80 -5.82 -0.53
CA LEU A 25 3.53 -6.55 -0.61
C LEU A 25 3.12 -7.09 0.76
N ARG A 26 4.07 -7.48 1.60
CA ARG A 26 3.76 -7.91 2.97
C ARG A 26 3.15 -6.77 3.77
N THR A 27 3.65 -5.55 3.56
CA THR A 27 3.05 -4.37 4.20
C THR A 27 1.61 -4.17 3.74
N LEU A 28 1.33 -4.46 2.47
CA LEU A 28 -0.01 -4.30 1.93
C LEU A 28 -0.94 -5.44 2.32
N ALA A 29 -0.39 -6.60 2.68
CA ALA A 29 -1.18 -7.80 2.94
C ALA A 29 -1.82 -7.77 4.33
N HIS A 30 -2.79 -6.88 4.51
CA HIS A 30 -3.51 -6.68 5.75
C HIS A 30 -4.88 -6.11 5.38
N ALA A 31 -5.93 -6.70 5.88
CA ALA A 31 -7.28 -6.33 5.46
C ALA A 31 -7.59 -4.85 5.65
N HIS A 32 -7.18 -4.29 6.79
CA HIS A 32 -7.44 -2.87 7.04
C HIS A 32 -6.65 -1.99 6.07
N ARG A 33 -5.42 -2.36 5.76
CA ARG A 33 -4.61 -1.58 4.82
C ARG A 33 -5.18 -1.66 3.41
N LEU A 34 -5.66 -2.82 3.02
CA LEU A 34 -6.31 -2.96 1.72
C LEU A 34 -7.57 -2.11 1.64
N ARG A 35 -8.36 -2.08 2.72
CA ARG A 35 -9.55 -1.25 2.75
C ARG A 35 -9.20 0.23 2.64
N MET A 36 -8.14 0.66 3.33
CA MET A 36 -7.73 2.06 3.26
C MET A 36 -7.27 2.44 1.86
N VAL A 37 -6.51 1.57 1.20
CA VAL A 37 -6.09 1.81 -0.18
C VAL A 37 -7.31 1.89 -1.09
N GLN A 38 -8.25 0.98 -0.91
CA GLN A 38 -9.46 0.96 -1.72
C GLN A 38 -10.22 2.28 -1.59
N MET A 39 -10.34 2.78 -0.37
CA MET A 39 -11.02 4.05 -0.13
C MET A 39 -10.25 5.21 -0.75
N LEU A 40 -8.93 5.25 -0.54
CA LEU A 40 -8.13 6.35 -1.04
C LEU A 40 -8.03 6.39 -2.55
N LEU A 41 -8.24 5.27 -3.21
CA LEU A 41 -8.35 5.25 -4.67
C LEU A 41 -9.64 5.90 -5.16
N ARG A 42 -10.64 6.00 -4.30
CA ARG A 42 -11.97 6.50 -4.70
C ARG A 42 -12.29 7.88 -4.16
N GLY A 43 -11.53 8.36 -3.19
CA GLY A 43 -11.85 9.67 -2.63
C GLY A 43 -10.83 10.14 -1.62
N ARG A 44 -11.16 11.25 -0.97
CA ARG A 44 -10.31 11.88 0.01
C ARG A 44 -10.94 11.70 1.39
N TYR A 45 -10.21 11.07 2.30
CA TYR A 45 -10.73 10.72 3.61
C TYR A 45 -9.75 11.14 4.69
N THR A 46 -10.29 11.52 5.85
CA THR A 46 -9.48 11.80 7.03
C THR A 46 -9.04 10.49 7.67
N VAL A 47 -8.01 10.56 8.51
CA VAL A 47 -7.57 9.38 9.27
C VAL A 47 -8.73 8.83 10.10
N GLY A 48 -9.53 9.71 10.70
CA GLY A 48 -10.69 9.28 11.48
C GLY A 48 -11.72 8.53 10.66
N GLU A 49 -11.97 8.99 9.44
CA GLU A 49 -12.91 8.31 8.55
C GLU A 49 -12.39 6.94 8.14
N LEU A 50 -11.09 6.85 7.85
CA LEU A 50 -10.48 5.56 7.50
C LEU A 50 -10.52 4.60 8.69
N ALA A 51 -10.24 5.11 9.89
CA ALA A 51 -10.29 4.31 11.10
C ALA A 51 -11.70 3.79 11.35
N GLN A 52 -12.69 4.65 11.17
CA GLN A 52 -14.08 4.27 11.39
C GLN A 52 -14.51 3.19 10.41
N ALA A 53 -14.10 3.31 9.16
CA ALA A 53 -14.43 2.32 8.14
C ALA A 53 -13.83 0.94 8.44
N CYS A 54 -12.73 0.91 9.19
CA CYS A 54 -12.08 -0.35 9.57
C CYS A 54 -12.44 -0.77 10.99
N ASP A 55 -13.22 0.05 11.70
CA ASP A 55 -13.60 -0.21 13.09
C ASP A 55 -12.37 -0.38 13.98
N ILE A 56 -11.43 0.55 13.87
CA ILE A 56 -10.21 0.55 14.66
C ILE A 56 -9.97 1.96 15.20
N PRO A 57 -9.17 2.08 16.27
CA PRO A 57 -8.81 3.41 16.77
C PRO A 57 -7.98 4.20 15.77
N SER A 58 -8.08 5.53 15.83
CA SER A 58 -7.35 6.39 14.91
C SER A 58 -5.85 6.21 14.98
N HIS A 59 -5.30 5.93 16.16
CA HIS A 59 -3.86 5.76 16.27
C HIS A 59 -3.38 4.51 15.51
N MET A 60 -4.21 3.47 15.48
CA MET A 60 -3.87 2.27 14.70
C MET A 60 -3.96 2.56 13.20
N ALA A 61 -4.98 3.31 12.79
CA ALA A 61 -5.09 3.70 11.39
C ALA A 61 -3.88 4.52 10.97
N SER A 62 -3.45 5.44 11.83
CA SER A 62 -2.26 6.25 11.55
C SER A 62 -1.02 5.39 11.38
N GLU A 63 -0.87 4.35 12.20
CA GLU A 63 0.26 3.44 12.06
C GLU A 63 0.25 2.70 10.74
N HIS A 64 -0.92 2.20 10.36
CA HIS A 64 -1.07 1.52 9.06
C HIS A 64 -0.70 2.46 7.91
N LEU A 65 -1.18 3.69 7.98
CA LEU A 65 -0.95 4.67 6.91
C LEU A 65 0.53 5.04 6.83
N ARG A 66 1.20 5.20 7.98
CA ARG A 66 2.62 5.53 7.97
C ARG A 66 3.47 4.39 7.43
N LEU A 67 3.10 3.15 7.71
CA LEU A 67 3.81 2.01 7.17
C LEU A 67 3.69 1.97 5.65
N MET A 68 2.50 2.21 5.13
CA MET A 68 2.30 2.25 3.69
C MET A 68 3.01 3.42 3.04
N GLN A 69 3.12 4.54 3.76
CA GLN A 69 3.86 5.69 3.25
C GLN A 69 5.35 5.35 3.16
N ARG A 70 5.90 4.65 4.14
CA ARG A 70 7.31 4.26 4.12
C ARG A 70 7.65 3.35 2.95
N CYS A 71 6.70 2.53 2.53
CA CYS A 71 6.89 1.67 1.36
C CYS A 71 6.70 2.40 0.04
N GLY A 72 6.32 3.67 0.09
CA GLY A 72 6.10 4.43 -1.13
C GLY A 72 4.73 4.26 -1.74
N PHE A 73 3.82 3.56 -1.09
CA PHE A 73 2.46 3.40 -1.60
C PHE A 73 1.63 4.67 -1.43
N LEU A 74 1.87 5.40 -0.36
CA LEU A 74 1.10 6.59 -0.04
C LEU A 74 2.04 7.76 0.20
N SER A 75 1.51 8.96 0.00
CA SER A 75 2.14 10.18 0.45
C SER A 75 1.14 10.90 1.34
N SER A 76 1.60 11.90 2.07
CA SER A 76 0.73 12.65 2.95
C SER A 76 0.84 14.13 2.68
N LYS A 77 -0.24 14.84 3.01
CA LYS A 77 -0.32 16.27 2.81
C LYS A 77 -1.09 16.87 3.96
N LYS A 78 -0.55 17.94 4.52
CA LYS A 78 -1.25 18.65 5.59
C LYS A 78 -2.24 19.65 5.02
N ASP A 79 -3.41 19.71 5.63
CA ASP A 79 -4.42 20.68 5.28
C ASP A 79 -4.96 21.23 6.59
N GLY A 80 -4.40 22.35 7.04
CA GLY A 80 -4.69 22.88 8.35
C GLY A 80 -4.11 21.97 9.43
N ARG A 81 -4.97 21.50 10.31
CA ARG A 81 -4.54 20.63 11.39
C ARG A 81 -4.65 19.16 11.04
N LYS A 82 -5.20 18.84 9.86
CA LYS A 82 -5.43 17.46 9.47
C LYS A 82 -4.37 17.02 8.48
N THR A 83 -4.04 15.73 8.55
CA THR A 83 -3.17 15.10 7.58
C THR A 83 -4.03 14.21 6.70
N TYR A 84 -3.86 14.35 5.39
CA TYR A 84 -4.54 13.51 4.43
C TYR A 84 -3.51 12.65 3.73
N TYR A 85 -3.82 11.39 3.60
CA TYR A 85 -2.99 10.46 2.85
C TYR A 85 -3.58 10.29 1.46
N GLN A 86 -2.71 10.10 0.48
CA GLN A 86 -3.15 9.94 -0.90
C GLN A 86 -2.29 8.89 -1.58
N ILE A 87 -2.80 8.32 -2.64
CA ILE A 87 -2.10 7.28 -3.39
C ILE A 87 -0.88 7.91 -4.07
N ALA A 88 0.30 7.37 -3.79
CA ALA A 88 1.53 7.81 -4.43
C ALA A 88 1.97 6.84 -5.52
N GLU A 89 1.59 5.56 -5.39
CA GLU A 89 1.95 4.55 -6.36
C GLU A 89 0.75 4.27 -7.27
N PRO A 90 0.79 4.73 -8.52
CA PRO A 90 -0.40 4.59 -9.41
C PRO A 90 -0.80 3.15 -9.68
N HIS A 91 0.16 2.22 -9.63
CA HIS A 91 -0.14 0.81 -9.93
C HIS A 91 -0.96 0.12 -8.85
N LEU A 92 -1.15 0.78 -7.70
CA LEU A 92 -2.06 0.24 -6.68
C LEU A 92 -3.46 0.06 -7.23
N ALA A 93 -3.87 0.88 -8.17
CA ALA A 93 -5.18 0.74 -8.80
C ALA A 93 -5.30 -0.61 -9.50
N ASN A 94 -4.23 -1.05 -10.15
CA ASN A 94 -4.24 -2.35 -10.85
C ASN A 94 -4.31 -3.51 -9.86
N ILE A 95 -3.55 -3.41 -8.78
CA ILE A 95 -3.56 -4.44 -7.74
C ILE A 95 -4.95 -4.53 -7.12
N MET A 96 -5.54 -3.39 -6.81
CA MET A 96 -6.86 -3.37 -6.19
C MET A 96 -7.92 -3.90 -7.15
N ALA A 97 -7.80 -3.59 -8.44
CA ALA A 97 -8.73 -4.11 -9.44
C ALA A 97 -8.68 -5.64 -9.50
N CYS A 98 -7.48 -6.23 -9.40
CA CYS A 98 -7.34 -7.67 -9.35
C CYS A 98 -8.02 -8.27 -8.13
N ILE A 99 -7.84 -7.63 -6.98
CA ILE A 99 -8.44 -8.09 -5.74
C ILE A 99 -9.96 -8.01 -5.83
N GLU A 100 -10.47 -6.90 -6.34
CA GLU A 100 -11.92 -6.70 -6.48
C GLU A 100 -12.54 -7.68 -7.46
N ALA A 101 -11.83 -7.97 -8.54
CA ALA A 101 -12.34 -8.92 -9.53
C ALA A 101 -12.44 -10.32 -8.96
N ARG A 102 -11.54 -10.69 -8.06
CA ARG A 102 -11.53 -12.05 -7.51
C ARG A 102 -12.39 -12.19 -6.26
N PHE A 103 -12.40 -11.19 -5.40
CA PHE A 103 -13.02 -11.29 -4.07
C PHE A 103 -14.17 -10.32 -3.85
N GLY A 104 -14.31 -9.34 -4.69
CA GLY A 104 -15.29 -8.28 -4.51
C GLY A 104 -16.73 -8.55 -4.96
#